data_cabfc9b2ba54bee3211c7c3fd5f4230e
#
_entry.id   cabfc9b2ba54bee3211c7c3fd5f4230e
#
_cell.length_a   1.000
_cell.length_b   1.000
_cell.length_c   1.000
_cell.angle_alpha   90.00
_cell.angle_beta   90.00
_cell.angle_gamma   90.00
#
_symmetry.space_group_name_H-M   'P 1'
#
loop_
_entity.id
_entity.type
_entity.pdbx_description
1 polymer ?
#
loop_
_entity_poly.entity_id
_entity_poly.type
_entity_poly.pdbx_seq_one_letter_code
_entity_poly.pdbx_strand_id
1 'polypeptide(L)'
;MNDRQELERVKEAVRRIKAETNLETCCSLGLMELDHLKELREAGLDRCHHNLETAASHFEKIVTTHTYEDEVNAVQNAQKAGLDVCVGGIFGMGESFNQRVELAFSIRDLGTQSLPINFLKPIEGTGTGHLETIEYYDALKTIALLRLVLPKIDLFVCGGREEVLTDKQERLFSAGANGILGGNYLTTKGQDPKRDMSMIEDLGLRPPTSWEVNSNS
;
A
#
# COMPACT_ATOMS: atom_id res chain seq x y z
N MET A 1 6.03 -15.99 6.00
CA MET A 1 7.38 -16.26 6.56
C MET A 1 7.25 -17.34 7.62
N ASN A 2 7.81 -18.52 7.37
CA ASN A 2 7.71 -19.68 8.30
C ASN A 2 9.09 -20.06 8.87
N ASP A 3 10.15 -19.32 8.53
CA ASP A 3 11.49 -19.56 9.06
C ASP A 3 11.70 -18.77 10.36
N ARG A 4 11.92 -19.50 11.45
CA ARG A 4 12.18 -18.91 12.77
C ARG A 4 13.42 -18.02 12.79
N GLN A 5 14.45 -18.37 12.04
CA GLN A 5 15.67 -17.54 11.99
C GLN A 5 15.44 -16.21 11.27
N GLU A 6 14.63 -16.22 10.22
CA GLU A 6 14.24 -15.02 9.50
C GLU A 6 13.39 -14.09 10.39
N LEU A 7 12.42 -14.65 11.12
CA LEU A 7 11.62 -13.92 12.08
C LEU A 7 12.49 -13.22 13.15
N GLU A 8 13.47 -13.92 13.74
CA GLU A 8 14.36 -13.32 14.72
C GLU A 8 15.22 -12.19 14.13
N ARG A 9 15.67 -12.33 12.89
CA ARG A 9 16.40 -11.24 12.19
C ARG A 9 15.52 -10.00 11.99
N VAL A 10 14.27 -10.18 11.61
CA VAL A 10 13.32 -9.05 11.45
C VAL A 10 13.03 -8.40 12.79
N LYS A 11 12.80 -9.18 13.85
CA LYS A 11 12.59 -8.66 15.21
C LYS A 11 13.80 -7.84 15.69
N GLU A 12 15.01 -8.33 15.44
CA GLU A 12 16.23 -7.61 15.81
C GLU A 12 16.37 -6.30 15.03
N ALA A 13 16.08 -6.32 13.73
CA ALA A 13 16.09 -5.10 12.91
C ALA A 13 15.07 -4.07 13.44
N VAL A 14 13.84 -4.49 13.76
CA VAL A 14 12.81 -3.62 14.34
C VAL A 14 13.29 -3.02 15.66
N ARG A 15 13.80 -3.83 16.61
CA ARG A 15 14.32 -3.35 17.89
C ARG A 15 15.41 -2.29 17.71
N ARG A 16 16.35 -2.52 16.79
CA ARG A 16 17.43 -1.58 16.52
C ARG A 16 16.92 -0.27 15.94
N ILE A 17 16.01 -0.32 14.96
CA ILE A 17 15.42 0.90 14.40
C ILE A 17 14.72 1.71 15.49
N LYS A 18 13.93 1.05 16.34
CA LYS A 18 13.23 1.72 17.46
C LYS A 18 14.18 2.28 18.52
N ALA A 19 15.32 1.63 18.77
CA ALA A 19 16.32 2.10 19.73
C ALA A 19 17.19 3.25 19.19
N GLU A 20 17.47 3.26 17.89
CA GLU A 20 18.40 4.20 17.26
C GLU A 20 17.70 5.40 16.60
N THR A 21 16.37 5.34 16.41
CA THR A 21 15.59 6.37 15.68
C THR A 21 14.21 6.58 16.29
N ASN A 22 13.54 7.66 15.87
CA ASN A 22 12.13 7.93 16.18
C ASN A 22 11.18 7.50 15.04
N LEU A 23 11.63 6.63 14.12
CA LEU A 23 10.84 6.20 12.99
C LEU A 23 9.75 5.19 13.41
N GLU A 24 8.60 5.29 12.77
CA GLU A 24 7.63 4.20 12.76
C GLU A 24 8.12 3.09 11.80
N THR A 25 7.88 1.86 12.19
CA THR A 25 8.30 0.67 11.44
C THR A 25 7.10 0.02 10.78
N CYS A 26 7.22 -0.30 9.48
CA CYS A 26 6.20 -1.02 8.73
C CYS A 26 6.86 -2.20 7.99
N CYS A 27 6.28 -3.38 8.09
CA CYS A 27 6.76 -4.58 7.40
C CYS A 27 5.72 -5.16 6.46
N SER A 28 6.19 -5.69 5.31
CA SER A 28 5.41 -6.51 4.38
C SER A 28 6.05 -7.89 4.33
N LEU A 29 5.44 -8.88 4.98
CA LEU A 29 6.04 -10.20 5.25
C LEU A 29 5.21 -11.36 4.69
N GLY A 30 4.20 -11.07 3.84
CA GLY A 30 3.29 -12.06 3.28
C GLY A 30 2.31 -12.62 4.33
N LEU A 31 1.82 -13.81 4.07
CA LEU A 31 0.88 -14.50 4.97
C LEU A 31 1.58 -14.90 6.26
N MET A 32 1.19 -14.27 7.37
CA MET A 32 1.81 -14.45 8.68
C MET A 32 0.82 -15.05 9.69
N GLU A 33 1.32 -15.97 10.50
CA GLU A 33 0.57 -16.49 11.64
C GLU A 33 0.46 -15.43 12.76
N LEU A 34 -0.67 -15.47 13.47
CA LEU A 34 -0.97 -14.51 14.55
C LEU A 34 0.14 -14.42 15.60
N ASP A 35 0.72 -15.55 16.00
CA ASP A 35 1.74 -15.56 17.04
C ASP A 35 3.05 -14.92 16.61
N HIS A 36 3.44 -15.07 15.35
CA HIS A 36 4.59 -14.36 14.79
C HIS A 36 4.37 -12.84 14.73
N LEU A 37 3.15 -12.41 14.39
CA LEU A 37 2.78 -10.99 14.37
C LEU A 37 2.79 -10.39 15.78
N LYS A 38 2.35 -11.12 16.81
CA LYS A 38 2.47 -10.71 18.22
C LYS A 38 3.93 -10.53 18.64
N GLU A 39 4.80 -11.47 18.28
CA GLU A 39 6.23 -11.35 18.56
C GLU A 39 6.87 -10.12 17.87
N LEU A 40 6.45 -9.80 16.66
CA LEU A 40 6.90 -8.60 15.96
C LEU A 40 6.38 -7.33 16.64
N ARG A 41 5.11 -7.33 17.08
CA ARG A 41 4.55 -6.22 17.87
C ARG A 41 5.31 -6.00 19.17
N GLU A 42 5.64 -7.07 19.91
CA GLU A 42 6.46 -7.02 21.12
C GLU A 42 7.89 -6.51 20.84
N ALA A 43 8.43 -6.78 19.64
CA ALA A 43 9.72 -6.24 19.22
C ALA A 43 9.66 -4.75 18.88
N GLY A 44 8.45 -4.14 18.80
CA GLY A 44 8.25 -2.72 18.53
C GLY A 44 7.76 -2.40 17.13
N LEU A 45 7.32 -3.41 16.34
CA LEU A 45 6.70 -3.15 15.03
C LEU A 45 5.42 -2.34 15.22
N ASP A 46 5.25 -1.27 14.45
CA ASP A 46 4.09 -0.39 14.52
C ASP A 46 2.99 -0.82 13.56
N ARG A 47 3.36 -1.15 12.32
CA ARG A 47 2.40 -1.37 11.22
C ARG A 47 2.75 -2.60 10.38
N CYS A 48 1.71 -3.28 9.89
CA CYS A 48 1.81 -4.33 8.89
C CYS A 48 1.21 -3.84 7.56
N HIS A 49 1.99 -3.94 6.48
CA HIS A 49 1.50 -3.74 5.12
C HIS A 49 1.15 -5.08 4.49
N HIS A 50 -0.08 -5.20 3.99
CA HIS A 50 -0.55 -6.38 3.30
C HIS A 50 -1.62 -6.01 2.25
N ASN A 51 -1.34 -6.23 0.97
CA ASN A 51 -2.31 -5.97 -0.08
C ASN A 51 -3.36 -7.10 -0.17
N LEU A 52 -4.58 -6.75 -0.59
CA LEU A 52 -5.57 -7.70 -1.08
C LEU A 52 -5.39 -7.99 -2.58
N GLU A 53 -4.43 -7.38 -3.20
CA GLU A 53 -4.06 -7.38 -4.61
C GLU A 53 -5.17 -6.84 -5.52
N THR A 54 -6.35 -7.50 -5.55
CA THR A 54 -7.50 -7.10 -6.37
C THR A 54 -8.82 -7.44 -5.67
N ALA A 55 -9.96 -7.27 -6.35
CA ALA A 55 -11.27 -7.65 -5.83
C ALA A 55 -11.41 -9.19 -5.67
N ALA A 56 -12.19 -9.65 -4.70
CA ALA A 56 -12.46 -11.07 -4.48
C ALA A 56 -12.98 -11.76 -5.76
N SER A 57 -13.90 -11.11 -6.48
CA SER A 57 -14.45 -11.63 -7.74
C SER A 57 -13.48 -11.66 -8.92
N HIS A 58 -12.27 -11.07 -8.76
CA HIS A 58 -11.21 -11.09 -9.78
C HIS A 58 -9.98 -11.88 -9.35
N PHE A 59 -9.85 -12.18 -8.06
CA PHE A 59 -8.65 -12.68 -7.43
C PHE A 59 -8.10 -13.98 -8.06
N GLU A 60 -8.97 -14.97 -8.29
CA GLU A 60 -8.56 -16.26 -8.86
C GLU A 60 -7.99 -16.18 -10.28
N LYS A 61 -8.24 -15.08 -11.00
CA LYS A 61 -7.65 -14.84 -12.33
C LYS A 61 -6.18 -14.37 -12.24
N ILE A 62 -5.80 -13.81 -11.10
CA ILE A 62 -4.49 -13.18 -10.90
C ILE A 62 -3.60 -14.03 -10.00
N VAL A 63 -4.16 -14.58 -8.91
CA VAL A 63 -3.44 -15.33 -7.89
C VAL A 63 -3.87 -16.79 -7.91
N THR A 64 -2.89 -17.69 -7.96
CA THR A 64 -3.13 -19.15 -8.04
C THR A 64 -2.51 -19.92 -6.87
N THR A 65 -1.79 -19.24 -5.98
CA THR A 65 -1.01 -19.87 -4.89
C THR A 65 -1.73 -19.91 -3.55
N HIS A 66 -2.72 -19.05 -3.37
CA HIS A 66 -3.52 -18.93 -2.13
C HIS A 66 -4.86 -18.27 -2.46
N THR A 67 -5.75 -18.18 -1.48
CA THR A 67 -7.11 -17.66 -1.67
C THR A 67 -7.21 -16.19 -1.25
N TYR A 68 -8.26 -15.50 -1.71
CA TYR A 68 -8.58 -14.15 -1.23
C TYR A 68 -8.84 -14.11 0.28
N GLU A 69 -9.42 -15.18 0.83
CA GLU A 69 -9.67 -15.32 2.26
C GLU A 69 -8.36 -15.37 3.07
N ASP A 70 -7.29 -15.97 2.52
CA ASP A 70 -5.96 -15.97 3.15
C ASP A 70 -5.41 -14.55 3.29
N GLU A 71 -5.61 -13.68 2.27
CA GLU A 71 -5.23 -12.26 2.33
C GLU A 71 -6.03 -11.50 3.40
N VAL A 72 -7.34 -11.70 3.44
CA VAL A 72 -8.21 -11.11 4.48
C VAL A 72 -7.79 -11.57 5.88
N ASN A 73 -7.52 -12.87 6.04
CA ASN A 73 -7.09 -13.45 7.32
C ASN A 73 -5.72 -12.89 7.75
N ALA A 74 -4.79 -12.65 6.83
CA ALA A 74 -3.49 -12.05 7.14
C ALA A 74 -3.66 -10.62 7.71
N VAL A 75 -4.51 -9.80 7.11
CA VAL A 75 -4.86 -8.46 7.62
C VAL A 75 -5.48 -8.54 9.01
N GLN A 76 -6.47 -9.42 9.19
CA GLN A 76 -7.15 -9.60 10.48
C GLN A 76 -6.20 -10.12 11.58
N ASN A 77 -5.26 -10.98 11.24
CA ASN A 77 -4.24 -11.44 12.18
C ASN A 77 -3.32 -10.30 12.62
N ALA A 78 -2.93 -9.41 11.71
CA ALA A 78 -2.16 -8.22 12.07
C ALA A 78 -2.94 -7.30 13.03
N GLN A 79 -4.22 -7.07 12.79
CA GLN A 79 -5.09 -6.30 13.67
C GLN A 79 -5.25 -6.97 15.05
N LYS A 80 -5.47 -8.31 15.09
CA LYS A 80 -5.54 -9.07 16.34
C LYS A 80 -4.24 -9.05 17.14
N ALA A 81 -3.10 -8.89 16.47
CA ALA A 81 -1.80 -8.71 17.10
C ALA A 81 -1.58 -7.28 17.65
N GLY A 82 -2.52 -6.35 17.41
CA GLY A 82 -2.42 -4.96 17.84
C GLY A 82 -1.52 -4.08 16.95
N LEU A 83 -1.32 -4.50 15.70
CA LEU A 83 -0.62 -3.72 14.68
C LEU A 83 -1.60 -2.82 13.93
N ASP A 84 -1.17 -1.62 13.56
CA ASP A 84 -1.83 -0.85 12.53
C ASP A 84 -1.74 -1.59 11.20
N VAL A 85 -2.71 -1.41 10.31
CA VAL A 85 -2.71 -2.07 9.02
C VAL A 85 -2.74 -1.06 7.86
N CYS A 86 -1.90 -1.33 6.87
CA CYS A 86 -1.84 -0.63 5.61
C CYS A 86 -2.27 -1.62 4.52
N VAL A 87 -3.47 -1.43 3.97
CA VAL A 87 -4.10 -2.40 3.06
C VAL A 87 -4.45 -1.75 1.74
N GLY A 88 -3.93 -2.28 0.66
CA GLY A 88 -4.14 -1.74 -0.68
C GLY A 88 -4.30 -2.82 -1.74
N GLY A 89 -4.00 -2.44 -2.97
CA GLY A 89 -4.03 -3.35 -4.12
C GLY A 89 -3.32 -2.77 -5.33
N ILE A 90 -3.39 -3.52 -6.42
CA ILE A 90 -2.83 -3.15 -7.72
C ILE A 90 -3.98 -2.97 -8.71
N PHE A 91 -4.05 -1.82 -9.34
CA PHE A 91 -5.08 -1.48 -10.32
C PHE A 91 -4.52 -1.56 -11.75
N GLY A 92 -5.35 -2.01 -12.69
CA GLY A 92 -4.96 -2.24 -14.08
C GLY A 92 -4.58 -3.69 -14.38
N MET A 93 -4.94 -4.65 -13.51
CA MET A 93 -4.73 -6.08 -13.71
C MET A 93 -5.88 -6.75 -14.49
N GLY A 94 -6.63 -5.99 -15.29
CA GLY A 94 -7.76 -6.48 -16.08
C GLY A 94 -9.10 -6.51 -15.33
N GLU A 95 -9.15 -5.98 -14.12
CA GLU A 95 -10.36 -5.81 -13.34
C GLU A 95 -11.28 -4.75 -13.93
N SER A 96 -12.59 -4.94 -13.82
CA SER A 96 -13.59 -3.94 -14.16
C SER A 96 -13.69 -2.82 -13.12
N PHE A 97 -14.30 -1.69 -13.48
CA PHE A 97 -14.55 -0.61 -12.53
C PHE A 97 -15.43 -1.06 -11.34
N ASN A 98 -16.41 -1.94 -11.56
CA ASN A 98 -17.22 -2.50 -10.48
C ASN A 98 -16.38 -3.34 -9.50
N GLN A 99 -15.37 -4.02 -9.99
CA GLN A 99 -14.44 -4.77 -9.14
C GLN A 99 -13.52 -3.82 -8.35
N ARG A 100 -13.16 -2.65 -8.87
CA ARG A 100 -12.48 -1.61 -8.08
C ARG A 100 -13.37 -1.08 -6.95
N VAL A 101 -14.68 -0.93 -7.21
CA VAL A 101 -15.67 -0.60 -6.16
C VAL A 101 -15.74 -1.70 -5.11
N GLU A 102 -15.81 -2.97 -5.52
CA GLU A 102 -15.80 -4.12 -4.61
C GLU A 102 -14.57 -4.11 -3.70
N LEU A 103 -13.37 -3.94 -4.27
CA LEU A 103 -12.11 -3.86 -3.51
C LEU A 103 -12.13 -2.69 -2.52
N ALA A 104 -12.61 -1.51 -2.94
CA ALA A 104 -12.70 -0.34 -2.08
C ALA A 104 -13.58 -0.60 -0.84
N PHE A 105 -14.71 -1.27 -1.01
CA PHE A 105 -15.58 -1.65 0.09
C PHE A 105 -14.96 -2.74 0.98
N SER A 106 -14.30 -3.74 0.40
CA SER A 106 -13.57 -4.75 1.17
C SER A 106 -12.51 -4.13 2.08
N ILE A 107 -11.73 -3.19 1.55
CA ILE A 107 -10.71 -2.46 2.33
C ILE A 107 -11.36 -1.59 3.43
N ARG A 108 -12.47 -0.94 3.13
CA ARG A 108 -13.23 -0.16 4.13
C ARG A 108 -13.70 -1.05 5.28
N ASP A 109 -14.26 -2.20 4.96
CA ASP A 109 -14.85 -3.11 5.96
C ASP A 109 -13.76 -3.78 6.83
N LEU A 110 -12.52 -3.84 6.36
CA LEU A 110 -11.34 -4.23 7.14
C LEU A 110 -10.85 -3.15 8.11
N GLY A 111 -11.28 -1.90 7.97
CA GLY A 111 -10.92 -0.83 8.92
C GLY A 111 -9.43 -0.45 8.88
N THR A 112 -8.84 -0.35 7.68
CA THR A 112 -7.43 0.06 7.50
C THR A 112 -7.20 1.52 7.87
N GLN A 113 -5.99 1.85 8.32
CA GLN A 113 -5.55 3.22 8.58
C GLN A 113 -5.00 3.92 7.35
N SER A 114 -4.43 3.14 6.41
CA SER A 114 -3.87 3.67 5.17
C SER A 114 -4.02 2.69 4.01
N LEU A 115 -4.08 3.25 2.79
CA LEU A 115 -4.22 2.49 1.55
C LEU A 115 -3.17 2.92 0.53
N PRO A 116 -2.20 2.05 0.21
CA PRO A 116 -1.31 2.24 -0.93
C PRO A 116 -2.03 1.85 -2.22
N ILE A 117 -2.02 2.77 -3.18
CA ILE A 117 -2.56 2.61 -4.52
C ILE A 117 -1.39 2.31 -5.44
N ASN A 118 -1.36 1.12 -6.01
CA ASN A 118 -0.39 0.76 -7.02
C ASN A 118 -1.10 0.61 -8.38
N PHE A 119 -0.43 1.04 -9.45
CA PHE A 119 -0.87 0.79 -10.81
C PHE A 119 0.05 -0.24 -11.45
N LEU A 120 -0.54 -1.20 -12.16
CA LEU A 120 0.23 -2.24 -12.83
C LEU A 120 1.19 -1.61 -13.84
N LYS A 121 2.46 -1.99 -13.73
CA LYS A 121 3.45 -1.83 -14.77
C LYS A 121 3.65 -3.20 -15.44
N PRO A 122 3.07 -3.45 -16.63
CA PRO A 122 3.23 -4.72 -17.31
C PRO A 122 4.69 -5.00 -17.62
N ILE A 123 5.16 -6.20 -17.26
CA ILE A 123 6.54 -6.64 -17.52
C ILE A 123 6.45 -7.88 -18.39
N GLU A 124 7.10 -7.86 -19.56
CA GLU A 124 7.16 -8.98 -20.49
C GLU A 124 7.67 -10.26 -19.79
N GLY A 125 7.03 -11.39 -20.08
CA GLY A 125 7.35 -12.68 -19.47
C GLY A 125 6.67 -12.95 -18.12
N THR A 126 5.93 -12.00 -17.56
CA THR A 126 5.07 -12.22 -16.37
C THR A 126 3.63 -12.58 -16.78
N GLY A 127 2.85 -13.14 -15.85
CA GLY A 127 1.44 -13.48 -16.09
C GLY A 127 0.56 -12.29 -16.51
N THR A 128 0.92 -11.07 -16.12
CA THR A 128 0.23 -9.82 -16.46
C THR A 128 0.94 -9.00 -17.54
N GLY A 129 2.05 -9.50 -18.09
CA GLY A 129 2.88 -8.77 -19.06
C GLY A 129 2.21 -8.49 -20.40
N HIS A 130 1.09 -9.14 -20.69
CA HIS A 130 0.27 -8.94 -21.89
C HIS A 130 -0.81 -7.87 -21.70
N LEU A 131 -0.99 -7.35 -20.51
CA LEU A 131 -1.99 -6.32 -20.21
C LEU A 131 -1.46 -4.93 -20.63
N GLU A 132 -2.41 -4.04 -20.91
CA GLU A 132 -2.09 -2.63 -21.16
C GLU A 132 -2.05 -1.85 -19.84
N THR A 133 -1.25 -0.80 -19.81
CA THR A 133 -1.22 0.14 -18.68
C THR A 133 -2.59 0.83 -18.57
N ILE A 134 -3.10 0.97 -17.36
CA ILE A 134 -4.36 1.68 -17.09
C ILE A 134 -4.32 3.10 -17.66
N GLU A 135 -5.41 3.53 -18.26
CA GLU A 135 -5.56 4.87 -18.82
C GLU A 135 -5.48 5.96 -17.72
N TYR A 136 -4.88 7.09 -18.05
CA TYR A 136 -4.69 8.24 -17.15
C TYR A 136 -5.97 8.64 -16.39
N TYR A 137 -7.08 8.84 -17.11
CA TYR A 137 -8.34 9.23 -16.47
C TYR A 137 -8.95 8.13 -15.63
N ASP A 138 -8.75 6.87 -15.98
CA ASP A 138 -9.22 5.74 -15.18
C ASP A 138 -8.42 5.58 -13.89
N ALA A 139 -7.14 5.91 -13.89
CA ALA A 139 -6.34 5.99 -12.68
C ALA A 139 -6.86 7.10 -11.75
N LEU A 140 -7.11 8.31 -12.26
CA LEU A 140 -7.68 9.40 -11.45
C LEU A 140 -9.07 9.06 -10.92
N LYS A 141 -9.95 8.43 -11.73
CA LYS A 141 -11.26 7.95 -11.27
C LYS A 141 -11.13 6.90 -10.16
N THR A 142 -10.12 6.02 -10.24
CA THR A 142 -9.83 5.02 -9.20
C THR A 142 -9.43 5.70 -7.90
N ILE A 143 -8.54 6.69 -7.93
CA ILE A 143 -8.17 7.47 -6.74
C ILE A 143 -9.39 8.17 -6.15
N ALA A 144 -10.21 8.82 -6.98
CA ALA A 144 -11.43 9.52 -6.54
C ALA A 144 -12.46 8.56 -5.93
N LEU A 145 -12.67 7.38 -6.54
CA LEU A 145 -13.51 6.33 -5.99
C LEU A 145 -13.05 5.92 -4.58
N LEU A 146 -11.75 5.63 -4.44
CA LEU A 146 -11.17 5.23 -3.15
C LEU A 146 -11.36 6.32 -2.09
N ARG A 147 -11.15 7.60 -2.43
CA ARG A 147 -11.40 8.71 -1.51
C ARG A 147 -12.86 8.84 -1.11
N LEU A 148 -13.80 8.63 -2.03
CA LEU A 148 -15.24 8.68 -1.73
C LEU A 148 -15.69 7.55 -0.79
N VAL A 149 -15.15 6.34 -0.98
CA VAL A 149 -15.49 5.17 -0.13
C VAL A 149 -14.75 5.23 1.22
N LEU A 150 -13.54 5.80 1.23
CA LEU A 150 -12.61 5.85 2.35
C LEU A 150 -12.21 7.31 2.66
N PRO A 151 -13.16 8.14 3.16
CA PRO A 151 -12.97 9.60 3.24
C PRO A 151 -11.92 10.04 4.27
N LYS A 152 -11.56 9.20 5.24
CA LYS A 152 -10.74 9.60 6.41
C LYS A 152 -9.36 8.96 6.47
N ILE A 153 -9.07 7.94 5.64
CA ILE A 153 -7.79 7.25 5.68
C ILE A 153 -6.74 7.92 4.78
N ASP A 154 -5.49 7.59 5.03
CA ASP A 154 -4.39 8.04 4.17
C ASP A 154 -4.38 7.23 2.87
N LEU A 155 -4.43 7.92 1.73
CA LEU A 155 -4.32 7.35 0.39
C LEU A 155 -2.96 7.72 -0.20
N PHE A 156 -2.07 6.73 -0.34
CA PHE A 156 -0.76 6.90 -0.93
C PHE A 156 -0.73 6.35 -2.35
N VAL A 157 -0.34 7.16 -3.33
CA VAL A 157 -0.07 6.65 -4.68
C VAL A 157 1.38 6.20 -4.75
N CYS A 158 1.57 4.94 -5.09
CA CYS A 158 2.84 4.23 -5.00
C CYS A 158 3.32 3.79 -6.39
N GLY A 159 3.61 2.50 -6.58
CA GLY A 159 4.16 1.95 -7.80
C GLY A 159 3.31 2.21 -9.04
N GLY A 160 3.96 2.41 -10.19
CA GLY A 160 3.32 2.63 -11.48
C GLY A 160 2.79 4.04 -11.74
N ARG A 161 2.88 4.97 -10.77
CA ARG A 161 2.36 6.33 -10.94
C ARG A 161 3.10 7.11 -12.04
N GLU A 162 4.38 6.89 -12.20
CA GLU A 162 5.22 7.57 -13.18
C GLU A 162 4.81 7.20 -14.62
N GLU A 163 4.47 5.95 -14.85
CA GLU A 163 4.04 5.44 -16.17
C GLU A 163 2.61 5.89 -16.50
N VAL A 164 1.72 5.88 -15.50
CA VAL A 164 0.28 6.14 -15.69
C VAL A 164 -0.02 7.64 -15.69
N LEU A 165 0.56 8.41 -14.79
CA LEU A 165 0.25 9.84 -14.64
C LEU A 165 1.25 10.74 -15.39
N THR A 166 2.40 10.19 -15.78
CA THR A 166 3.44 10.85 -16.59
C THR A 166 3.87 12.20 -16.04
N ASP A 167 3.66 13.28 -16.80
CA ASP A 167 3.99 14.66 -16.44
C ASP A 167 2.88 15.39 -15.66
N LYS A 168 1.77 14.71 -15.36
CA LYS A 168 0.59 15.26 -14.66
C LYS A 168 0.34 14.60 -13.31
N GLN A 169 1.41 14.18 -12.64
CA GLN A 169 1.32 13.46 -11.37
C GLN A 169 0.67 14.30 -10.27
N GLU A 170 0.79 15.63 -10.31
CA GLU A 170 0.14 16.54 -9.36
C GLU A 170 -1.38 16.36 -9.28
N ARG A 171 -2.02 15.83 -10.34
CA ARG A 171 -3.46 15.57 -10.38
C ARG A 171 -3.94 14.50 -9.41
N LEU A 172 -3.04 13.63 -8.93
CA LEU A 172 -3.40 12.63 -7.92
C LEU A 172 -3.94 13.28 -6.63
N PHE A 173 -3.39 14.44 -6.23
CA PHE A 173 -3.87 15.16 -5.05
C PHE A 173 -5.27 15.74 -5.27
N SER A 174 -5.54 16.30 -6.45
CA SER A 174 -6.89 16.78 -6.81
C SER A 174 -7.90 15.65 -6.94
N ALA A 175 -7.47 14.44 -7.27
CA ALA A 175 -8.31 13.24 -7.30
C ALA A 175 -8.61 12.67 -5.90
N GLY A 176 -7.88 13.11 -4.86
CA GLY A 176 -8.17 12.74 -3.47
C GLY A 176 -7.07 11.98 -2.73
N ALA A 177 -5.94 11.67 -3.36
CA ALA A 177 -4.78 11.17 -2.64
C ALA A 177 -4.19 12.27 -1.73
N ASN A 178 -3.60 11.87 -0.61
CA ASN A 178 -2.92 12.78 0.31
C ASN A 178 -1.49 12.35 0.63
N GLY A 179 -0.98 11.36 -0.10
CA GLY A 179 0.40 10.91 0.02
C GLY A 179 0.93 10.30 -1.27
N ILE A 180 2.24 10.22 -1.36
CA ILE A 180 2.99 9.50 -2.41
C ILE A 180 4.12 8.71 -1.78
N LEU A 181 4.48 7.58 -2.38
CA LEU A 181 5.70 6.87 -2.05
C LEU A 181 6.83 7.40 -2.93
N GLY A 182 7.81 8.05 -2.33
CA GLY A 182 8.98 8.58 -3.02
C GLY A 182 10.17 7.62 -3.05
N GLY A 183 11.09 7.83 -3.99
CA GLY A 183 12.28 7.01 -4.14
C GLY A 183 12.05 5.72 -4.91
N ASN A 184 12.98 4.77 -4.77
CA ASN A 184 12.90 3.51 -5.50
C ASN A 184 11.92 2.53 -4.83
N TYR A 185 11.20 1.79 -5.66
CA TYR A 185 10.38 0.65 -5.24
C TYR A 185 11.25 -0.60 -5.09
N LEU A 186 10.71 -1.67 -4.50
CA LEU A 186 11.44 -2.92 -4.28
C LEU A 186 11.99 -3.53 -5.58
N THR A 187 11.20 -3.50 -6.65
CA THR A 187 11.51 -4.17 -7.92
C THR A 187 11.75 -3.22 -9.08
N THR A 188 11.39 -1.95 -8.94
CA THR A 188 11.49 -0.95 -10.01
C THR A 188 12.07 0.36 -9.49
N LYS A 189 12.66 1.13 -10.39
CA LYS A 189 13.14 2.48 -10.09
C LYS A 189 11.93 3.42 -10.05
N GLY A 190 11.84 4.21 -8.98
CA GLY A 190 10.85 5.29 -8.87
C GLY A 190 11.43 6.66 -9.22
N GLN A 191 10.66 7.71 -8.98
CA GLN A 191 11.04 9.09 -9.24
C GLN A 191 12.05 9.60 -8.20
N ASP A 192 12.90 10.55 -8.63
CA ASP A 192 13.80 11.27 -7.70
C ASP A 192 12.97 11.99 -6.62
N PRO A 193 13.24 11.75 -5.32
CA PRO A 193 12.54 12.43 -4.23
C PRO A 193 12.57 13.96 -4.30
N LYS A 194 13.60 14.56 -4.88
CA LYS A 194 13.69 16.02 -5.08
C LYS A 194 12.61 16.50 -6.04
N ARG A 195 12.31 15.73 -7.08
CA ARG A 195 11.25 16.07 -8.04
C ARG A 195 9.87 15.96 -7.38
N ASP A 196 9.67 14.94 -6.53
CA ASP A 196 8.45 14.79 -5.74
C ASP A 196 8.25 15.98 -4.80
N MET A 197 9.30 16.40 -4.10
CA MET A 197 9.24 17.54 -3.19
C MET A 197 8.95 18.85 -3.94
N SER A 198 9.59 19.10 -5.09
CA SER A 198 9.30 20.28 -5.92
C SER A 198 7.84 20.30 -6.36
N MET A 199 7.29 19.17 -6.81
CA MET A 199 5.87 19.05 -7.19
C MET A 199 4.94 19.40 -6.02
N ILE A 200 5.23 18.92 -4.81
CA ILE A 200 4.45 19.20 -3.60
C ILE A 200 4.50 20.70 -3.25
N GLU A 201 5.68 21.30 -3.29
CA GLU A 201 5.91 22.73 -3.00
C GLU A 201 5.21 23.61 -4.03
N ASP A 202 5.28 23.29 -5.33
CA ASP A 202 4.61 24.03 -6.41
C ASP A 202 3.08 24.06 -6.26
N LEU A 203 2.51 23.05 -5.60
CA LEU A 203 1.10 23.01 -5.23
C LEU A 203 0.75 23.79 -3.95
N GLY A 204 1.74 24.40 -3.30
CA GLY A 204 1.56 25.04 -1.99
C GLY A 204 1.28 24.04 -0.85
N LEU A 205 1.61 22.77 -1.07
CA LEU A 205 1.50 21.71 -0.08
C LEU A 205 2.86 21.53 0.61
N ARG A 206 2.85 20.85 1.75
CA ARG A 206 4.07 20.43 2.45
C ARG A 206 3.84 19.07 3.13
N PRO A 207 4.89 18.27 3.30
CA PRO A 207 4.80 17.10 4.16
C PRO A 207 4.41 17.50 5.60
N PRO A 208 3.69 16.66 6.32
CA PRO A 208 3.41 16.92 7.73
C PRO A 208 4.73 16.94 8.53
N THR A 209 4.81 17.78 9.53
CA THR A 209 5.90 17.74 10.50
C THR A 209 5.68 16.55 11.44
N SER A 210 6.76 16.06 12.08
CA SER A 210 6.66 14.99 13.09
C SER A 210 5.67 15.30 14.22
N TRP A 211 5.45 16.58 14.49
CA TRP A 211 4.46 17.04 15.46
C TRP A 211 3.01 16.82 14.99
N GLU A 212 2.73 17.11 13.71
CA GLU A 212 1.38 16.98 13.14
C GLU A 212 0.96 15.51 12.99
N VAL A 213 1.89 14.60 12.74
CA VAL A 213 1.63 13.15 12.68
C VAL A 213 1.16 12.63 14.03
N ASN A 214 1.79 13.07 15.11
CA ASN A 214 1.47 12.59 16.47
C ASN A 214 0.21 13.21 17.07
N SER A 215 -0.33 14.30 16.52
CA SER A 215 -1.53 14.98 17.05
C SER A 215 -2.85 14.48 16.47
N ASN A 216 -2.81 13.64 15.43
CA ASN A 216 -4.00 13.09 14.74
C ASN A 216 -4.21 11.58 14.97
N SER A 217 -3.39 10.95 15.81
CA SER A 217 -3.50 9.52 16.20
C SER A 217 -4.33 9.31 17.47
#